data_7ce36ed3e8d0183fd10c02fdf3072609
#
_entry.id   7ce36ed3e8d0183fd10c02fdf3072609
#
_cell.length_a   1.000
_cell.length_b   1.000
_cell.length_c   1.000
_cell.angle_alpha   90.00
_cell.angle_beta   90.00
_cell.angle_gamma   90.00
#
_symmetry.space_group_name_H-M   'P 1'
#
loop_
_entity.id
_entity.type
_entity.pdbx_description
1 polymer ?
#
loop_
_entity_poly.entity_id
_entity_poly.type
_entity_poly.pdbx_seq_one_letter_code
_entity_poly.pdbx_strand_id
1 'polypeptide(L)'
;MTSRERILAAVAHREPDRVPIDLGATPSSGISAIAYGNLKRHLGLTEGHTRVYDVVQQLAQPEDVILDRYKIDVLDIGRTFNTRDEDWRDVRLFNGSPAQYPQWFHPEATPEGGWIARAADGTPIAAQPKDMNFYDQTIFPWEDDYPAEFDGLPDAMGKVLWAALAHSPWDHAGDPDFWETLRKNAIELRANSDRALMIVAGCNLFEWGTFLRRIDNFLMDLLAEPEQVERLLDALVAIHLRTLEKVCAAVGDVADIIRFGDDLGMNTGPFMSPATYRSLFKPRHALLCDYVHKHSKMHTFLHSCGSIHALLPDLIDAGFEIINPVQTLCHDMEAERLKQDFGKDITFWGGGADTRSILNHGTPQEVKDDVRRRIDIFAPGGGFVFNTIHNILGDVPPENIEAMYEAVAE
;
A
#
# COMPACT_ATOMS: atom_id res chain seq x y z
N MET A 1 -8.40 -18.18 18.02
CA MET A 1 -9.03 -17.22 17.08
C MET A 1 -8.76 -17.63 15.65
N THR A 2 -9.70 -17.42 14.70
CA THR A 2 -9.41 -17.45 13.27
C THR A 2 -8.51 -16.27 12.91
N SER A 3 -7.90 -16.29 11.73
CA SER A 3 -7.08 -15.17 11.25
C SER A 3 -7.87 -13.86 11.17
N ARG A 4 -9.10 -13.91 10.64
CA ARG A 4 -10.01 -12.76 10.61
C ARG A 4 -10.34 -12.21 11.99
N GLU A 5 -10.73 -13.10 12.93
CA GLU A 5 -11.05 -12.68 14.31
C GLU A 5 -9.86 -12.00 14.99
N ARG A 6 -8.64 -12.45 14.69
CA ARG A 6 -7.39 -11.88 15.22
C ARG A 6 -7.15 -10.47 14.71
N ILE A 7 -7.29 -10.25 13.40
CA ILE A 7 -7.20 -8.90 12.79
C ILE A 7 -8.26 -7.98 13.41
N LEU A 8 -9.53 -8.41 13.46
CA LEU A 8 -10.63 -7.59 13.99
C LEU A 8 -10.49 -7.33 15.51
N ALA A 9 -9.89 -8.25 16.26
CA ALA A 9 -9.58 -8.02 17.67
C ALA A 9 -8.51 -6.94 17.82
N ALA A 10 -7.44 -7.01 17.01
CA ALA A 10 -6.38 -6.00 17.04
C ALA A 10 -6.91 -4.62 16.66
N VAL A 11 -7.71 -4.50 15.60
CA VAL A 11 -8.33 -3.24 15.18
C VAL A 11 -9.30 -2.69 16.24
N ALA A 12 -9.98 -3.56 16.97
CA ALA A 12 -10.84 -3.17 18.09
C ALA A 12 -10.09 -2.92 19.40
N HIS A 13 -8.76 -2.75 19.38
CA HIS A 13 -7.90 -2.57 20.56
C HIS A 13 -8.13 -3.62 21.65
N ARG A 14 -8.30 -4.86 21.22
CA ARG A 14 -8.35 -6.05 22.07
C ARG A 14 -7.19 -6.95 21.72
N GLU A 15 -6.46 -7.38 22.75
CA GLU A 15 -5.29 -8.23 22.58
C GLU A 15 -5.71 -9.61 22.01
N PRO A 16 -5.21 -9.98 20.81
CA PRO A 16 -5.51 -11.29 20.23
C PRO A 16 -4.65 -12.40 20.85
N ASP A 17 -4.94 -13.66 20.50
CA ASP A 17 -4.19 -14.84 20.96
C ASP A 17 -2.72 -14.89 20.49
N ARG A 18 -2.36 -14.16 19.46
CA ARG A 18 -1.02 -13.82 19.00
C ARG A 18 -1.07 -12.53 18.17
N VAL A 19 0.06 -11.91 17.90
CA VAL A 19 0.16 -10.77 16.99
C VAL A 19 -0.31 -11.20 15.59
N PRO A 20 -1.28 -10.50 14.98
CA PRO A 20 -1.66 -10.76 13.60
C PRO A 20 -0.58 -10.27 12.62
N ILE A 21 -0.44 -10.96 11.49
CA ILE A 21 0.64 -10.78 10.53
C ILE A 21 0.09 -10.45 9.15
N ASP A 22 0.68 -9.45 8.50
CA ASP A 22 0.45 -9.11 7.09
C ASP A 22 1.72 -9.29 6.26
N LEU A 23 1.55 -9.92 5.09
CA LEU A 23 2.52 -9.96 3.98
C LEU A 23 1.75 -9.89 2.67
N GLY A 24 1.77 -8.73 2.05
CA GLY A 24 1.24 -8.52 0.71
C GLY A 24 -0.27 -8.32 0.60
N ALA A 25 -0.97 -7.96 1.69
CA ALA A 25 -2.35 -7.50 1.60
C ALA A 25 -2.45 -6.04 1.08
N THR A 26 -1.36 -5.32 1.06
CA THR A 26 -1.19 -4.01 0.42
C THR A 26 0.22 -3.92 -0.15
N PRO A 27 0.48 -3.12 -1.20
CA PRO A 27 1.84 -2.96 -1.73
C PRO A 27 2.88 -2.61 -0.68
N SER A 28 2.53 -1.78 0.31
CA SER A 28 3.45 -1.39 1.38
C SER A 28 3.81 -2.50 2.37
N SER A 29 3.04 -3.58 2.47
CA SER A 29 3.39 -4.80 3.21
C SER A 29 3.94 -5.91 2.31
N GLY A 30 4.20 -5.60 1.04
CA GLY A 30 4.64 -6.55 0.03
C GLY A 30 6.11 -6.97 0.13
N ILE A 31 6.51 -7.81 -0.81
CA ILE A 31 7.87 -8.30 -0.95
C ILE A 31 8.33 -8.16 -2.40
N SER A 32 9.52 -7.59 -2.61
CA SER A 32 10.15 -7.52 -3.93
C SER A 32 10.22 -8.91 -4.59
N ALA A 33 9.97 -8.99 -5.88
CA ALA A 33 10.07 -10.23 -6.64
C ALA A 33 11.45 -10.89 -6.54
N ILE A 34 12.51 -10.08 -6.40
CA ILE A 34 13.88 -10.56 -6.18
C ILE A 34 13.99 -11.24 -4.81
N ALA A 35 13.57 -10.55 -3.74
CA ALA A 35 13.60 -11.10 -2.38
C ALA A 35 12.70 -12.34 -2.26
N TYR A 36 11.53 -12.33 -2.90
CA TYR A 36 10.61 -13.46 -2.91
C TYR A 36 11.23 -14.70 -3.60
N GLY A 37 11.83 -14.52 -4.76
CA GLY A 37 12.55 -15.61 -5.45
C GLY A 37 13.75 -16.14 -4.65
N ASN A 38 14.46 -15.25 -3.93
CA ASN A 38 15.54 -15.65 -3.03
C ASN A 38 15.02 -16.44 -1.83
N LEU A 39 13.93 -15.98 -1.23
CA LEU A 39 13.27 -16.66 -0.11
C LEU A 39 12.78 -18.06 -0.49
N LYS A 40 12.11 -18.22 -1.63
CA LYS A 40 11.68 -19.53 -2.12
C LYS A 40 12.86 -20.49 -2.29
N ARG A 41 13.96 -20.04 -2.87
CA ARG A 41 15.17 -20.86 -3.02
C ARG A 41 15.78 -21.25 -1.66
N HIS A 42 15.85 -20.31 -0.72
CA HIS A 42 16.33 -20.55 0.64
C HIS A 42 15.50 -21.61 1.35
N LEU A 43 14.17 -21.56 1.19
CA LEU A 43 13.23 -22.52 1.76
C LEU A 43 13.16 -23.86 0.99
N GLY A 44 13.91 -24.01 -0.10
CA GLY A 44 13.88 -25.22 -0.94
C GLY A 44 12.58 -25.39 -1.74
N LEU A 45 11.80 -24.32 -1.94
CA LEU A 45 10.57 -24.34 -2.72
C LEU A 45 10.90 -24.18 -4.20
N THR A 46 10.75 -25.27 -4.96
CA THR A 46 11.07 -25.33 -6.40
C THR A 46 9.84 -25.17 -7.30
N GLU A 47 8.66 -25.30 -6.74
CA GLU A 47 7.38 -25.17 -7.43
C GLU A 47 6.81 -23.75 -7.33
N GLY A 48 5.79 -23.48 -8.16
CA GLY A 48 5.09 -22.20 -8.20
C GLY A 48 5.85 -21.10 -8.97
N HIS A 49 5.35 -19.88 -8.86
CA HIS A 49 5.77 -18.75 -9.68
C HIS A 49 6.24 -17.56 -8.85
N THR A 50 7.02 -16.69 -9.45
CA THR A 50 7.30 -15.34 -8.93
C THR A 50 6.55 -14.34 -9.81
N ARG A 51 5.26 -14.13 -9.52
CA ARG A 51 4.36 -13.24 -10.26
C ARG A 51 4.46 -11.82 -9.71
N VAL A 52 4.86 -10.88 -10.55
CA VAL A 52 4.98 -9.47 -10.19
C VAL A 52 3.61 -8.82 -10.39
N TYR A 53 2.81 -8.74 -9.33
CA TYR A 53 1.47 -8.16 -9.43
C TYR A 53 1.49 -6.62 -9.43
N ASP A 54 2.41 -6.00 -8.69
CA ASP A 54 2.66 -4.57 -8.71
C ASP A 54 3.92 -4.30 -9.53
N VAL A 55 3.72 -3.90 -10.78
CA VAL A 55 4.82 -3.67 -11.73
C VAL A 55 5.58 -2.39 -11.44
N VAL A 56 4.98 -1.42 -10.74
CA VAL A 56 5.63 -0.15 -10.37
C VAL A 56 6.70 -0.37 -9.32
N GLN A 57 6.36 -1.10 -8.26
CA GLN A 57 7.26 -1.40 -7.15
C GLN A 57 7.96 -2.77 -7.29
N GLN A 58 7.69 -3.52 -8.37
CA GLN A 58 8.25 -4.84 -8.64
C GLN A 58 7.98 -5.85 -7.51
N LEU A 59 6.74 -5.87 -6.99
CA LEU A 59 6.36 -6.73 -5.88
C LEU A 59 5.77 -8.06 -6.38
N ALA A 60 6.22 -9.15 -5.74
CA ALA A 60 5.66 -10.47 -5.97
C ALA A 60 4.34 -10.65 -5.23
N GLN A 61 3.39 -11.37 -5.84
CA GLN A 61 2.23 -11.88 -5.14
C GLN A 61 2.63 -13.12 -4.33
N PRO A 62 2.55 -13.10 -2.99
CA PRO A 62 2.90 -14.26 -2.19
C PRO A 62 1.93 -15.43 -2.43
N GLU A 63 2.48 -16.62 -2.65
CA GLU A 63 1.73 -17.86 -2.85
C GLU A 63 1.24 -18.42 -1.52
N ASP A 64 0.18 -19.23 -1.54
CA ASP A 64 -0.44 -19.77 -0.32
C ASP A 64 0.54 -20.56 0.55
N VAL A 65 1.50 -21.28 -0.06
CA VAL A 65 2.56 -21.99 0.66
C VAL A 65 3.40 -21.07 1.58
N ILE A 66 3.64 -19.84 1.17
CA ILE A 66 4.36 -18.82 1.96
C ILE A 66 3.41 -18.20 2.99
N LEU A 67 2.19 -17.87 2.58
CA LEU A 67 1.18 -17.30 3.47
C LEU A 67 0.84 -18.25 4.63
N ASP A 68 0.72 -19.55 4.35
CA ASP A 68 0.45 -20.59 5.37
C ASP A 68 1.67 -20.81 6.28
N ARG A 69 2.88 -20.87 5.69
CA ARG A 69 4.13 -21.04 6.45
C ARG A 69 4.30 -19.96 7.51
N TYR A 70 4.06 -18.71 7.16
CA TYR A 70 4.22 -17.57 8.06
C TYR A 70 2.92 -17.15 8.77
N LYS A 71 1.85 -17.94 8.63
CA LYS A 71 0.56 -17.72 9.29
C LYS A 71 0.00 -16.32 9.05
N ILE A 72 0.05 -15.86 7.80
CA ILE A 72 -0.46 -14.56 7.41
C ILE A 72 -1.96 -14.48 7.64
N ASP A 73 -2.45 -13.39 8.22
CA ASP A 73 -3.82 -13.26 8.73
C ASP A 73 -4.75 -12.46 7.81
N VAL A 74 -4.23 -11.87 6.73
CA VAL A 74 -5.00 -10.98 5.84
C VAL A 74 -4.62 -11.20 4.39
N LEU A 75 -5.59 -11.06 3.48
CA LEU A 75 -5.41 -11.17 2.03
C LEU A 75 -5.92 -9.91 1.32
N ASP A 76 -5.22 -9.51 0.25
CA ASP A 76 -5.76 -8.60 -0.74
C ASP A 76 -6.82 -9.31 -1.61
N ILE A 77 -7.97 -8.65 -1.83
CA ILE A 77 -9.00 -9.16 -2.75
C ILE A 77 -8.49 -9.15 -4.20
N GLY A 78 -7.59 -8.24 -4.56
CA GLY A 78 -7.00 -8.16 -5.89
C GLY A 78 -6.32 -9.44 -6.36
N ARG A 79 -5.81 -10.26 -5.43
CA ARG A 79 -5.22 -11.58 -5.74
C ARG A 79 -6.14 -12.56 -6.45
N THR A 80 -7.44 -12.31 -6.47
CA THR A 80 -8.44 -13.15 -7.14
C THR A 80 -8.56 -12.88 -8.64
N PHE A 81 -7.84 -11.90 -9.14
CA PHE A 81 -7.69 -11.59 -10.55
C PHE A 81 -6.36 -12.14 -11.07
N ASN A 82 -6.20 -12.23 -12.39
CA ASN A 82 -4.98 -12.74 -13.02
C ASN A 82 -4.53 -14.10 -12.45
N THR A 83 -5.49 -15.03 -12.23
CA THR A 83 -5.21 -16.31 -11.55
C THR A 83 -4.71 -17.40 -12.50
N ARG A 84 -4.90 -17.27 -13.83
CA ARG A 84 -4.53 -18.28 -14.84
C ARG A 84 -3.09 -18.05 -15.30
N ASP A 85 -2.42 -19.12 -15.75
CA ASP A 85 -1.05 -19.01 -16.26
C ASP A 85 -0.98 -18.15 -17.52
N GLU A 86 -2.02 -18.13 -18.34
CA GLU A 86 -2.12 -17.31 -19.56
C GLU A 86 -2.20 -15.79 -19.28
N ASP A 87 -2.54 -15.39 -18.03
CA ASP A 87 -2.57 -14.00 -17.62
C ASP A 87 -1.15 -13.44 -17.40
N TRP A 88 -0.12 -14.31 -17.46
CA TRP A 88 1.25 -14.00 -17.15
C TRP A 88 2.21 -14.37 -18.29
N ARG A 89 3.34 -13.69 -18.35
CA ARG A 89 4.44 -13.99 -19.27
C ARG A 89 5.78 -14.05 -18.56
N ASP A 90 6.63 -14.96 -18.96
CA ASP A 90 7.98 -15.11 -18.39
C ASP A 90 8.87 -13.93 -18.74
N VAL A 91 9.59 -13.46 -17.73
CA VAL A 91 10.56 -12.35 -17.85
C VAL A 91 11.82 -12.65 -17.04
N ARG A 92 12.82 -11.82 -17.26
CA ARG A 92 13.96 -11.68 -16.34
C ARG A 92 13.97 -10.28 -15.78
N LEU A 93 14.04 -10.20 -14.46
CA LEU A 93 14.20 -8.93 -13.74
C LEU A 93 15.58 -8.33 -14.03
N PHE A 94 15.82 -7.08 -13.64
CA PHE A 94 17.07 -6.37 -13.93
C PHE A 94 18.34 -7.11 -13.41
N ASN A 95 18.22 -7.88 -12.33
CA ASN A 95 19.30 -8.71 -11.79
C ASN A 95 19.42 -10.11 -12.42
N GLY A 96 18.63 -10.40 -13.48
CA GLY A 96 18.60 -11.68 -14.18
C GLY A 96 17.72 -12.76 -13.53
N SER A 97 17.10 -12.51 -12.37
CA SER A 97 16.21 -13.48 -11.72
C SER A 97 14.97 -13.77 -12.59
N PRO A 98 14.52 -15.04 -12.66
CA PRO A 98 13.29 -15.38 -13.36
C PRO A 98 12.07 -14.86 -12.59
N ALA A 99 11.09 -14.32 -13.31
CA ALA A 99 9.82 -13.85 -12.79
C ALA A 99 8.76 -13.88 -13.89
N GLN A 100 7.54 -13.52 -13.54
CA GLN A 100 6.45 -13.33 -14.49
C GLN A 100 5.84 -11.95 -14.33
N TYR A 101 5.62 -11.24 -15.45
CA TYR A 101 4.84 -10.01 -15.51
C TYR A 101 3.41 -10.32 -15.97
N PRO A 102 2.43 -9.47 -15.62
CA PRO A 102 1.11 -9.51 -16.23
C PRO A 102 1.22 -9.44 -17.76
N GLN A 103 0.35 -10.16 -18.46
CA GLN A 103 0.41 -10.26 -19.93
C GLN A 103 0.35 -8.89 -20.62
N TRP A 104 -0.31 -7.91 -20.01
CA TRP A 104 -0.43 -6.55 -20.56
C TRP A 104 0.83 -5.69 -20.38
N PHE A 105 1.75 -6.02 -19.47
CA PHE A 105 2.90 -5.17 -19.15
C PHE A 105 4.13 -5.49 -20.01
N HIS A 106 4.50 -4.58 -20.91
CA HIS A 106 5.60 -4.72 -21.87
C HIS A 106 6.55 -3.53 -21.83
N PRO A 107 7.41 -3.38 -20.79
CA PRO A 107 8.39 -2.30 -20.76
C PRO A 107 9.48 -2.50 -21.82
N GLU A 108 10.01 -1.39 -22.35
CA GLU A 108 11.08 -1.35 -23.34
C GLU A 108 12.43 -1.12 -22.67
N ALA A 109 13.45 -1.90 -23.04
CA ALA A 109 14.81 -1.69 -22.54
C ALA A 109 15.41 -0.41 -23.14
N THR A 110 16.15 0.35 -22.32
CA THR A 110 16.89 1.53 -22.78
C THR A 110 18.34 1.21 -23.06
N PRO A 111 19.04 1.99 -23.92
CA PRO A 111 20.47 1.82 -24.17
C PRO A 111 21.34 1.91 -22.89
N GLU A 112 20.88 2.64 -21.88
CA GLU A 112 21.53 2.86 -20.59
C GLU A 112 21.35 1.67 -19.64
N GLY A 113 20.53 0.67 -20.02
CA GLY A 113 20.27 -0.56 -19.25
C GLY A 113 19.10 -0.44 -18.27
N GLY A 114 18.28 0.60 -18.39
CA GLY A 114 17.01 0.74 -17.68
C GLY A 114 15.82 0.26 -18.52
N TRP A 115 14.61 0.63 -18.08
CA TRP A 115 13.35 0.27 -18.74
C TRP A 115 12.41 1.46 -18.80
N ILE A 116 11.58 1.52 -19.84
CA ILE A 116 10.52 2.53 -20.02
C ILE A 116 9.18 1.81 -20.21
N ALA A 117 8.19 2.19 -19.42
CA ALA A 117 6.79 1.84 -19.65
C ALA A 117 6.08 2.98 -20.40
N ARG A 118 5.25 2.61 -21.40
CA ARG A 118 4.52 3.55 -22.23
C ARG A 118 3.02 3.35 -22.10
N ALA A 119 2.29 4.45 -22.25
CA ALA A 119 0.85 4.41 -22.47
C ALA A 119 0.55 3.87 -23.89
N ALA A 120 -0.74 3.56 -24.14
CA ALA A 120 -1.18 3.02 -25.43
C ALA A 120 -0.91 3.94 -26.63
N ASP A 121 -0.81 5.26 -26.40
CA ASP A 121 -0.46 6.27 -27.42
C ASP A 121 1.05 6.43 -27.64
N GLY A 122 1.87 5.63 -26.93
CA GLY A 122 3.33 5.65 -27.00
C GLY A 122 4.00 6.65 -26.04
N THR A 123 3.25 7.42 -25.26
CA THR A 123 3.80 8.39 -24.29
C THR A 123 4.59 7.65 -23.20
N PRO A 124 5.85 8.02 -22.91
CA PRO A 124 6.58 7.47 -21.76
C PRO A 124 5.91 7.93 -20.45
N ILE A 125 5.38 6.99 -19.69
CA ILE A 125 4.68 7.28 -18.42
C ILE A 125 5.52 6.95 -17.20
N ALA A 126 6.48 6.03 -17.35
CA ALA A 126 7.33 5.60 -16.26
C ALA A 126 8.68 5.11 -16.77
N ALA A 127 9.73 5.34 -15.99
CA ALA A 127 11.07 4.85 -16.25
C ALA A 127 11.62 4.13 -15.01
N GLN A 128 12.22 2.96 -15.23
CA GLN A 128 13.00 2.26 -14.21
C GLN A 128 14.48 2.48 -14.55
N PRO A 129 15.24 3.25 -13.75
CA PRO A 129 16.67 3.40 -13.95
C PRO A 129 17.40 2.07 -13.81
N LYS A 130 18.58 1.97 -14.41
CA LYS A 130 19.43 0.79 -14.29
C LYS A 130 19.67 0.45 -12.81
N ASP A 131 19.60 -0.83 -12.48
CA ASP A 131 19.84 -1.39 -11.15
C ASP A 131 18.85 -0.88 -10.05
N MET A 132 17.76 -0.22 -10.45
CA MET A 132 16.72 0.21 -9.53
C MET A 132 15.51 -0.74 -9.56
N ASN A 133 14.81 -0.86 -8.40
CA ASN A 133 13.63 -1.72 -8.30
C ASN A 133 12.36 -1.04 -8.83
N PHE A 134 12.22 0.27 -8.63
CA PHE A 134 10.96 0.98 -8.85
C PHE A 134 10.95 1.71 -10.18
N TYR A 135 9.75 1.87 -10.74
CA TYR A 135 9.50 2.79 -11.82
C TYR A 135 9.17 4.17 -11.27
N ASP A 136 9.85 5.19 -11.78
CA ASP A 136 9.59 6.59 -11.47
C ASP A 136 8.64 7.19 -12.51
N GLN A 137 7.75 8.08 -12.07
CA GLN A 137 6.85 8.81 -12.95
C GLN A 137 7.64 9.77 -13.87
N THR A 138 7.31 9.79 -15.16
CA THR A 138 8.00 10.63 -16.16
C THR A 138 7.13 11.73 -16.74
N ILE A 139 5.83 11.74 -16.46
CA ILE A 139 4.89 12.73 -16.95
C ILE A 139 4.05 13.29 -15.80
N PHE A 140 3.93 14.60 -15.75
CA PHE A 140 3.08 15.33 -14.82
C PHE A 140 2.09 16.16 -15.64
N PRO A 141 0.85 15.70 -15.83
CA PRO A 141 -0.08 16.26 -16.81
C PRO A 141 -0.34 17.76 -16.69
N TRP A 142 -0.18 18.31 -15.50
CA TRP A 142 -0.41 19.72 -15.18
C TRP A 142 0.84 20.40 -14.58
N GLU A 143 2.03 19.96 -14.97
CA GLU A 143 3.29 20.50 -14.45
C GLU A 143 3.39 22.02 -14.62
N ASP A 144 2.99 22.55 -15.78
CA ASP A 144 3.11 23.97 -16.09
C ASP A 144 2.01 24.82 -15.42
N ASP A 145 0.73 24.36 -15.45
CA ASP A 145 -0.39 25.10 -14.89
C ASP A 145 -1.63 24.22 -14.69
N TYR A 146 -2.59 24.71 -13.89
CA TYR A 146 -3.92 24.10 -13.76
C TYR A 146 -4.76 24.37 -15.00
N PRO A 147 -5.62 23.42 -15.43
CA PRO A 147 -6.63 23.71 -16.43
C PRO A 147 -7.68 24.69 -15.87
N ALA A 148 -8.29 25.46 -16.76
CA ALA A 148 -9.38 26.38 -16.37
C ALA A 148 -10.54 25.63 -15.72
N GLU A 149 -10.87 24.44 -16.22
CA GLU A 149 -11.91 23.55 -15.70
C GLU A 149 -11.33 22.13 -15.50
N PHE A 150 -11.86 21.40 -14.49
CA PHE A 150 -11.35 20.06 -14.12
C PHE A 150 -12.09 18.90 -14.80
N ASP A 151 -12.88 19.16 -15.85
CA ASP A 151 -13.61 18.11 -16.58
C ASP A 151 -12.68 17.03 -17.17
N GLY A 152 -11.46 17.42 -17.55
CA GLY A 152 -10.39 16.53 -18.03
C GLY A 152 -9.59 15.80 -16.93
N LEU A 153 -9.96 15.92 -15.66
CA LEU A 153 -9.23 15.30 -14.55
C LEU A 153 -9.13 13.76 -14.67
N PRO A 154 -10.19 13.01 -15.02
CA PRO A 154 -10.07 11.56 -15.20
C PRO A 154 -9.05 11.16 -16.29
N ASP A 155 -9.00 11.89 -17.39
CA ASP A 155 -8.04 11.63 -18.47
C ASP A 155 -6.59 11.96 -18.05
N ALA A 156 -6.41 13.04 -17.29
CA ALA A 156 -5.11 13.39 -16.71
C ALA A 156 -4.65 12.34 -15.70
N MET A 157 -5.54 11.89 -14.80
CA MET A 157 -5.26 10.79 -13.84
C MET A 157 -4.86 9.51 -14.58
N GLY A 158 -5.55 9.14 -15.65
CA GLY A 158 -5.25 7.95 -16.45
C GLY A 158 -3.86 7.94 -17.10
N LYS A 159 -3.18 9.08 -17.20
CA LYS A 159 -1.80 9.20 -17.71
C LYS A 159 -0.74 9.09 -16.62
N VAL A 160 -1.13 9.16 -15.37
CA VAL A 160 -0.21 9.06 -14.23
C VAL A 160 0.17 7.60 -14.02
N LEU A 161 1.43 7.35 -13.71
CA LEU A 161 2.03 6.04 -13.43
C LEU A 161 1.11 5.11 -12.64
N TRP A 162 0.58 5.58 -11.49
CA TRP A 162 -0.19 4.76 -10.55
C TRP A 162 -1.57 4.34 -11.07
N ALA A 163 -2.15 5.10 -11.99
CA ALA A 163 -3.40 4.70 -12.64
C ALA A 163 -3.14 3.90 -13.93
N ALA A 164 -2.13 4.30 -14.72
CA ALA A 164 -1.82 3.66 -15.98
C ALA A 164 -1.21 2.25 -15.82
N LEU A 165 -0.51 2.00 -14.72
CA LEU A 165 0.12 0.73 -14.37
C LEU A 165 -0.51 0.13 -13.10
N ALA A 166 -1.79 0.38 -12.87
CA ALA A 166 -2.50 -0.11 -11.70
C ALA A 166 -2.42 -1.65 -11.58
N HIS A 167 -2.22 -2.13 -10.36
CA HIS A 167 -2.25 -3.56 -10.06
C HIS A 167 -3.68 -4.08 -9.89
N SER A 168 -3.83 -5.42 -9.87
CA SER A 168 -5.12 -6.07 -9.60
C SER A 168 -5.75 -5.58 -8.28
N PRO A 169 -7.07 -5.38 -8.26
CA PRO A 169 -8.01 -5.68 -9.33
C PRO A 169 -8.17 -4.54 -10.36
N TRP A 170 -7.51 -3.39 -10.16
CA TRP A 170 -7.76 -2.17 -10.90
C TRP A 170 -7.26 -2.17 -12.35
N ASP A 171 -6.34 -3.06 -12.70
CA ASP A 171 -5.95 -3.35 -14.09
C ASP A 171 -7.11 -3.91 -14.93
N HIS A 172 -8.18 -4.39 -14.27
CA HIS A 172 -9.45 -4.84 -14.86
C HIS A 172 -10.59 -3.82 -14.74
N ALA A 173 -10.36 -2.63 -14.20
CA ALA A 173 -11.42 -1.65 -13.94
C ALA A 173 -12.20 -1.19 -15.18
N GLY A 174 -11.63 -1.40 -16.38
CA GLY A 174 -12.25 -1.14 -17.67
C GLY A 174 -13.18 -2.27 -18.19
N ASP A 175 -13.17 -3.44 -17.57
CA ASP A 175 -13.97 -4.57 -18.01
C ASP A 175 -15.47 -4.32 -17.72
N PRO A 176 -16.39 -4.65 -18.65
CA PRO A 176 -17.81 -4.34 -18.48
C PRO A 176 -18.46 -4.97 -17.24
N ASP A 177 -17.97 -6.15 -16.82
CA ASP A 177 -18.46 -6.93 -15.68
C ASP A 177 -17.54 -6.84 -14.44
N PHE A 178 -16.63 -5.89 -14.41
CA PHE A 178 -15.63 -5.74 -13.35
C PHE A 178 -16.23 -5.79 -11.92
N TRP A 179 -17.27 -5.01 -11.66
CA TRP A 179 -17.86 -4.91 -10.32
C TRP A 179 -18.58 -6.19 -9.89
N GLU A 180 -19.22 -6.88 -10.84
CA GLU A 180 -19.86 -8.18 -10.61
C GLU A 180 -18.80 -9.26 -10.33
N THR A 181 -17.73 -9.26 -11.12
CA THR A 181 -16.58 -10.16 -10.97
C THR A 181 -15.89 -9.93 -9.63
N LEU A 182 -15.62 -8.68 -9.25
CA LEU A 182 -15.04 -8.32 -7.96
C LEU A 182 -15.87 -8.86 -6.78
N ARG A 183 -17.21 -8.64 -6.82
CA ARG A 183 -18.11 -9.16 -5.79
C ARG A 183 -18.08 -10.69 -5.71
N LYS A 184 -18.23 -11.35 -6.85
CA LYS A 184 -18.22 -12.82 -6.92
C LYS A 184 -16.92 -13.38 -6.35
N ASN A 185 -15.80 -12.87 -6.79
CA ASN A 185 -14.48 -13.30 -6.36
C ASN A 185 -14.24 -13.05 -4.86
N ALA A 186 -14.67 -11.90 -4.34
CA ALA A 186 -14.57 -11.60 -2.91
C ALA A 186 -15.41 -12.56 -2.05
N ILE A 187 -16.63 -12.90 -2.47
CA ILE A 187 -17.49 -13.87 -1.79
C ILE A 187 -16.85 -15.26 -1.82
N GLU A 188 -16.30 -15.68 -2.96
CA GLU A 188 -15.62 -16.96 -3.09
C GLU A 188 -14.36 -17.03 -2.22
N LEU A 189 -13.54 -15.96 -2.21
CA LEU A 189 -12.36 -15.87 -1.35
C LEU A 189 -12.75 -15.95 0.12
N ARG A 190 -13.81 -15.25 0.53
CA ARG A 190 -14.35 -15.31 1.91
C ARG A 190 -14.81 -16.70 2.30
N ALA A 191 -15.45 -17.42 1.39
CA ALA A 191 -15.94 -18.78 1.65
C ALA A 191 -14.80 -19.81 1.81
N ASN A 192 -13.65 -19.56 1.19
CA ASN A 192 -12.51 -20.47 1.15
C ASN A 192 -11.35 -20.07 2.08
N SER A 193 -11.48 -18.96 2.83
CA SER A 193 -10.42 -18.48 3.72
C SER A 193 -10.99 -17.92 5.02
N ASP A 194 -10.32 -18.20 6.13
CA ASP A 194 -10.59 -17.62 7.43
C ASP A 194 -9.79 -16.31 7.69
N ARG A 195 -9.01 -15.86 6.71
CA ARG A 195 -8.22 -14.62 6.78
C ARG A 195 -9.11 -13.39 6.63
N ALA A 196 -8.66 -12.27 7.19
CA ALA A 196 -9.28 -10.97 6.89
C ALA A 196 -9.07 -10.60 5.41
N LEU A 197 -10.01 -9.83 4.85
CA LEU A 197 -9.95 -9.38 3.45
C LEU A 197 -9.79 -7.87 3.39
N MET A 198 -8.82 -7.43 2.59
CA MET A 198 -8.53 -6.02 2.33
C MET A 198 -8.80 -5.68 0.87
N ILE A 199 -9.39 -4.51 0.62
CA ILE A 199 -9.45 -3.88 -0.71
C ILE A 199 -8.62 -2.60 -0.72
N VAL A 200 -7.70 -2.46 -1.67
CA VAL A 200 -6.90 -1.25 -1.87
C VAL A 200 -7.67 -0.30 -2.77
N ALA A 201 -8.20 0.79 -2.24
CA ALA A 201 -9.03 1.74 -2.99
C ALA A 201 -8.29 3.02 -3.42
N GLY A 202 -7.12 3.29 -2.83
CA GLY A 202 -6.36 4.52 -3.08
C GLY A 202 -6.99 5.73 -2.40
N CYS A 203 -7.86 6.46 -3.08
CA CYS A 203 -8.54 7.67 -2.60
C CYS A 203 -7.58 8.80 -2.14
N ASN A 204 -6.37 8.83 -2.69
CA ASN A 204 -5.34 9.80 -2.39
C ASN A 204 -5.81 11.22 -2.75
N LEU A 205 -5.43 12.21 -1.96
CA LEU A 205 -5.71 13.62 -2.20
C LEU A 205 -4.43 14.41 -2.45
N PHE A 206 -3.51 14.42 -1.48
CA PHE A 206 -2.23 15.11 -1.59
C PHE A 206 -1.36 14.52 -2.70
N GLU A 207 -1.25 13.20 -2.75
CA GLU A 207 -0.45 12.53 -3.77
C GLU A 207 -1.00 12.74 -5.18
N TRP A 208 -2.34 12.81 -5.39
CA TRP A 208 -2.87 13.19 -6.71
C TRP A 208 -2.46 14.60 -7.11
N GLY A 209 -2.40 15.52 -6.17
CA GLY A 209 -1.84 16.84 -6.43
C GLY A 209 -0.38 16.76 -6.88
N THR A 210 0.46 15.98 -6.18
CA THR A 210 1.87 15.81 -6.55
C THR A 210 2.06 15.04 -7.86
N PHE A 211 1.20 14.08 -8.18
CA PHE A 211 1.27 13.31 -9.43
C PHE A 211 0.85 14.13 -10.65
N LEU A 212 -0.05 15.08 -10.48
CA LEU A 212 -0.53 15.94 -11.57
C LEU A 212 0.36 17.18 -11.78
N ARG A 213 0.75 17.83 -10.66
CA ARG A 213 1.46 19.12 -10.65
C ARG A 213 2.97 19.02 -10.49
N ARG A 214 3.51 17.83 -10.17
CA ARG A 214 4.82 17.59 -9.57
C ARG A 214 4.91 18.14 -8.15
N ILE A 215 5.67 17.45 -7.27
CA ILE A 215 5.66 17.70 -5.83
C ILE A 215 6.08 19.13 -5.44
N ASP A 216 7.09 19.68 -6.08
CA ASP A 216 7.60 21.02 -5.81
C ASP A 216 6.59 22.12 -6.15
N ASN A 217 5.92 22.02 -7.30
CA ASN A 217 4.85 22.93 -7.69
C ASN A 217 3.66 22.83 -6.74
N PHE A 218 3.20 21.59 -6.47
CA PHE A 218 2.03 21.40 -5.61
C PHE A 218 2.24 21.88 -4.17
N LEU A 219 3.46 21.70 -3.63
CA LEU A 219 3.80 22.26 -2.31
C LEU A 219 3.79 23.80 -2.30
N MET A 220 4.21 24.45 -3.38
CA MET A 220 4.09 25.91 -3.51
C MET A 220 2.62 26.34 -3.62
N ASP A 221 1.82 25.60 -4.41
CA ASP A 221 0.40 25.88 -4.62
C ASP A 221 -0.43 25.84 -3.33
N LEU A 222 -0.07 24.98 -2.36
CA LEU A 222 -0.72 24.94 -1.04
C LEU A 222 -0.75 26.30 -0.32
N LEU A 223 0.22 27.16 -0.63
CA LEU A 223 0.37 28.47 0.02
C LEU A 223 0.03 29.62 -0.95
N ALA A 224 0.42 29.50 -2.21
CA ALA A 224 0.28 30.56 -3.20
C ALA A 224 -1.07 30.53 -3.93
N GLU A 225 -1.63 29.34 -4.16
CA GLU A 225 -2.85 29.12 -4.96
C GLU A 225 -3.89 28.23 -4.22
N PRO A 226 -4.20 28.50 -2.94
CA PRO A 226 -5.05 27.61 -2.13
C PRO A 226 -6.44 27.39 -2.75
N GLU A 227 -7.00 28.37 -3.46
CA GLU A 227 -8.30 28.25 -4.13
C GLU A 227 -8.24 27.22 -5.29
N GLN A 228 -7.14 27.16 -6.03
CA GLN A 228 -6.96 26.17 -7.09
C GLN A 228 -6.78 24.77 -6.49
N VAL A 229 -6.01 24.68 -5.40
CA VAL A 229 -5.86 23.42 -4.65
C VAL A 229 -7.23 22.92 -4.15
N GLU A 230 -8.04 23.79 -3.54
CA GLU A 230 -9.40 23.42 -3.07
C GLU A 230 -10.26 22.89 -4.22
N ARG A 231 -10.27 23.56 -5.38
CA ARG A 231 -11.02 23.10 -6.57
C ARG A 231 -10.55 21.71 -7.04
N LEU A 232 -9.23 21.49 -7.10
CA LEU A 232 -8.67 20.17 -7.43
C LEU A 232 -9.12 19.10 -6.43
N LEU A 233 -8.95 19.38 -5.13
CA LEU A 233 -9.31 18.44 -4.07
C LEU A 233 -10.82 18.11 -4.08
N ASP A 234 -11.70 19.09 -4.34
CA ASP A 234 -13.12 18.86 -4.46
C ASP A 234 -13.48 17.99 -5.67
N ALA A 235 -12.81 18.21 -6.80
CA ALA A 235 -12.96 17.37 -7.99
C ALA A 235 -12.47 15.92 -7.73
N LEU A 236 -11.35 15.74 -7.04
CA LEU A 236 -10.84 14.43 -6.63
C LEU A 236 -11.82 13.72 -5.70
N VAL A 237 -12.34 14.41 -4.67
CA VAL A 237 -13.33 13.86 -3.73
C VAL A 237 -14.57 13.39 -4.50
N ALA A 238 -15.05 14.15 -5.47
CA ALA A 238 -16.20 13.76 -6.29
C ALA A 238 -15.93 12.46 -7.08
N ILE A 239 -14.70 12.26 -7.59
CA ILE A 239 -14.30 11.01 -8.26
C ILE A 239 -14.24 9.86 -7.23
N HIS A 240 -13.56 10.08 -6.10
CA HIS A 240 -13.38 9.07 -5.06
C HIS A 240 -14.69 8.62 -4.45
N LEU A 241 -15.64 9.52 -4.19
CA LEU A 241 -16.98 9.15 -3.70
C LEU A 241 -17.73 8.26 -4.68
N ARG A 242 -17.65 8.53 -6.00
CA ARG A 242 -18.24 7.64 -7.01
C ARG A 242 -17.59 6.26 -7.05
N THR A 243 -16.28 6.18 -6.81
CA THR A 243 -15.56 4.91 -6.71
C THR A 243 -15.94 4.18 -5.43
N LEU A 244 -15.99 4.87 -4.28
CA LEU A 244 -16.38 4.30 -2.99
C LEU A 244 -17.84 3.79 -3.00
N GLU A 245 -18.75 4.47 -3.69
CA GLU A 245 -20.12 3.98 -3.89
C GLU A 245 -20.12 2.58 -4.50
N LYS A 246 -19.36 2.38 -5.56
CA LYS A 246 -19.25 1.09 -6.24
C LYS A 246 -18.50 0.04 -5.41
N VAL A 247 -17.40 0.42 -4.75
CA VAL A 247 -16.63 -0.48 -3.86
C VAL A 247 -17.50 -0.94 -2.70
N CYS A 248 -18.18 -0.04 -2.01
CA CYS A 248 -19.07 -0.40 -0.90
C CYS A 248 -20.23 -1.29 -1.35
N ALA A 249 -20.82 -1.03 -2.52
CA ALA A 249 -21.87 -1.87 -3.09
C ALA A 249 -21.35 -3.27 -3.48
N ALA A 250 -20.11 -3.37 -4.01
CA ALA A 250 -19.54 -4.64 -4.44
C ALA A 250 -19.03 -5.49 -3.27
N VAL A 251 -18.28 -4.91 -2.33
CA VAL A 251 -17.55 -5.67 -1.30
C VAL A 251 -17.72 -5.16 0.13
N GLY A 252 -18.51 -4.14 0.39
CA GLY A 252 -18.65 -3.51 1.71
C GLY A 252 -19.24 -4.40 2.81
N ASP A 253 -19.91 -5.49 2.45
CA ASP A 253 -20.42 -6.52 3.36
C ASP A 253 -19.51 -7.76 3.45
N VAL A 254 -18.46 -7.84 2.63
CA VAL A 254 -17.55 -8.98 2.51
C VAL A 254 -16.14 -8.65 2.98
N ALA A 255 -15.59 -7.52 2.54
CA ALA A 255 -14.28 -7.04 2.96
C ALA A 255 -14.30 -6.55 4.42
N ASP A 256 -13.15 -6.64 5.09
CA ASP A 256 -12.97 -6.19 6.47
C ASP A 256 -12.29 -4.81 6.54
N ILE A 257 -11.42 -4.52 5.57
CA ILE A 257 -10.58 -3.32 5.55
C ILE A 257 -10.59 -2.70 4.16
N ILE A 258 -10.71 -1.38 4.12
CA ILE A 258 -10.48 -0.57 2.93
C ILE A 258 -9.26 0.32 3.12
N ARG A 259 -8.27 0.17 2.23
CA ARG A 259 -7.01 0.91 2.30
C ARG A 259 -7.06 2.14 1.41
N PHE A 260 -6.84 3.29 2.04
CA PHE A 260 -6.55 4.58 1.40
C PHE A 260 -5.05 4.82 1.40
N GLY A 261 -4.57 5.66 0.51
CA GLY A 261 -3.19 6.15 0.50
C GLY A 261 -3.18 7.68 0.49
N ASP A 262 -2.20 8.25 1.15
CA ASP A 262 -1.83 9.66 0.98
C ASP A 262 -0.53 9.94 1.74
N ASP A 263 0.60 10.01 1.06
CA ASP A 263 1.90 10.23 1.69
C ASP A 263 2.05 11.68 2.14
N LEU A 264 1.85 11.90 3.45
CA LEU A 264 1.80 13.24 4.06
C LEU A 264 3.09 13.64 4.77
N GLY A 265 4.08 12.73 4.87
CA GLY A 265 5.28 12.94 5.69
C GLY A 265 6.60 12.79 4.96
N MET A 266 7.58 13.61 5.37
CA MET A 266 9.01 13.46 5.10
C MET A 266 9.70 12.75 6.27
N ASN A 267 11.02 12.54 6.19
CA ASN A 267 11.79 11.99 7.30
C ASN A 267 11.80 12.93 8.54
N THR A 268 11.65 14.24 8.33
CA THR A 268 11.84 15.29 9.34
C THR A 268 10.55 15.94 9.84
N GLY A 269 9.40 15.58 9.27
CA GLY A 269 8.10 16.15 9.61
C GLY A 269 7.10 16.01 8.47
N PRO A 270 5.85 16.47 8.63
CA PRO A 270 4.87 16.50 7.56
C PRO A 270 5.26 17.43 6.41
N PHE A 271 4.76 17.15 5.20
CA PHE A 271 4.92 18.03 4.03
C PHE A 271 4.24 19.40 4.22
N MET A 272 3.24 19.46 5.08
CA MET A 272 2.48 20.67 5.36
C MET A 272 2.25 20.87 6.85
N SER A 273 1.94 22.10 7.25
CA SER A 273 1.57 22.38 8.65
C SER A 273 0.24 21.69 9.02
N PRO A 274 0.02 21.34 10.32
CA PRO A 274 -1.28 20.86 10.76
C PRO A 274 -2.43 21.85 10.45
N ALA A 275 -2.17 23.14 10.41
CA ALA A 275 -3.17 24.16 10.05
C ALA A 275 -3.58 24.03 8.56
N THR A 276 -2.61 23.86 7.66
CA THR A 276 -2.87 23.62 6.24
C THR A 276 -3.63 22.32 6.02
N TYR A 277 -3.24 21.23 6.72
CA TYR A 277 -3.96 19.96 6.66
C TYR A 277 -5.43 20.10 7.11
N ARG A 278 -5.68 20.77 8.23
CA ARG A 278 -7.04 21.01 8.77
C ARG A 278 -7.90 21.83 7.82
N SER A 279 -7.31 22.80 7.12
CA SER A 279 -8.04 23.63 6.17
C SER A 279 -8.37 22.90 4.88
N LEU A 280 -7.38 22.24 4.25
CA LEU A 280 -7.50 21.74 2.89
C LEU A 280 -7.87 20.25 2.83
N PHE A 281 -7.28 19.40 3.64
CA PHE A 281 -7.35 17.94 3.50
C PHE A 281 -8.30 17.27 4.48
N LYS A 282 -8.23 17.63 5.77
CA LYS A 282 -9.03 16.98 6.82
C LYS A 282 -10.53 16.91 6.54
N PRO A 283 -11.21 17.98 6.10
CA PRO A 283 -12.66 17.91 5.82
C PRO A 283 -12.98 16.92 4.70
N ARG A 284 -12.09 16.78 3.73
CA ARG A 284 -12.22 15.89 2.57
C ARG A 284 -11.94 14.43 2.93
N HIS A 285 -10.89 14.17 3.70
CA HIS A 285 -10.65 12.85 4.28
C HIS A 285 -11.83 12.39 5.15
N ALA A 286 -12.36 13.30 5.98
CA ALA A 286 -13.54 13.00 6.82
C ALA A 286 -14.78 12.62 5.98
N LEU A 287 -15.02 13.28 4.85
CA LEU A 287 -16.11 12.92 3.93
C LEU A 287 -15.94 11.50 3.37
N LEU A 288 -14.70 11.14 2.99
CA LEU A 288 -14.42 9.81 2.42
C LEU A 288 -14.55 8.71 3.48
N CYS A 289 -14.00 8.92 4.68
CA CYS A 289 -14.13 7.98 5.81
C CYS A 289 -15.60 7.83 6.24
N ASP A 290 -16.33 8.92 6.40
CA ASP A 290 -17.74 8.94 6.77
C ASP A 290 -18.61 8.17 5.75
N TYR A 291 -18.30 8.30 4.45
CA TYR A 291 -18.97 7.53 3.41
C TYR A 291 -18.78 6.01 3.63
N VAL A 292 -17.55 5.57 3.84
CA VAL A 292 -17.25 4.15 4.08
C VAL A 292 -17.98 3.64 5.32
N HIS A 293 -17.92 4.36 6.44
CA HIS A 293 -18.55 3.96 7.70
C HIS A 293 -20.07 3.88 7.61
N LYS A 294 -20.70 4.73 6.78
CA LYS A 294 -22.17 4.71 6.57
C LYS A 294 -22.64 3.61 5.62
N HIS A 295 -21.79 3.20 4.68
CA HIS A 295 -22.19 2.32 3.57
C HIS A 295 -21.52 0.95 3.59
N SER A 296 -20.67 0.66 4.58
CA SER A 296 -19.99 -0.63 4.70
C SER A 296 -19.72 -1.01 6.16
N LYS A 297 -19.10 -2.18 6.35
CA LYS A 297 -18.55 -2.63 7.63
C LYS A 297 -17.01 -2.61 7.64
N MET A 298 -16.41 -2.05 6.61
CA MET A 298 -14.96 -2.00 6.48
C MET A 298 -14.36 -0.96 7.40
N HIS A 299 -13.22 -1.32 8.00
CA HIS A 299 -12.38 -0.38 8.74
C HIS A 299 -11.53 0.45 7.77
N THR A 300 -11.41 1.75 8.05
CA THR A 300 -10.64 2.69 7.24
C THR A 300 -9.17 2.64 7.62
N PHE A 301 -8.35 2.38 6.61
CA PHE A 301 -6.90 2.26 6.71
C PHE A 301 -6.24 3.36 5.88
N LEU A 302 -5.31 4.13 6.45
CA LEU A 302 -4.49 5.09 5.73
C LEU A 302 -3.05 4.59 5.63
N HIS A 303 -2.55 4.47 4.39
CA HIS A 303 -1.11 4.43 4.15
C HIS A 303 -0.59 5.85 4.02
N SER A 304 0.39 6.20 4.85
CA SER A 304 1.08 7.49 4.81
C SER A 304 2.51 7.33 5.30
N CYS A 305 3.46 7.48 4.40
CA CYS A 305 4.88 7.43 4.71
C CYS A 305 5.36 8.64 5.52
N GLY A 306 6.50 8.49 6.15
CA GLY A 306 7.25 9.57 6.80
C GLY A 306 6.83 9.89 8.22
N SER A 307 7.25 11.06 8.67
CA SER A 307 6.92 11.61 9.98
C SER A 307 5.58 12.34 9.93
N ILE A 308 4.55 11.69 10.45
CA ILE A 308 3.16 12.19 10.47
C ILE A 308 2.61 12.36 11.88
N HIS A 309 3.43 12.21 12.93
CA HIS A 309 2.99 12.32 14.32
C HIS A 309 2.14 13.58 14.58
N ALA A 310 2.58 14.73 14.06
CA ALA A 310 1.86 15.99 14.23
C ALA A 310 0.48 16.03 13.54
N LEU A 311 0.21 15.14 12.58
CA LEU A 311 -1.06 15.03 11.87
C LEU A 311 -1.98 13.93 12.44
N LEU A 312 -1.43 12.97 13.22
CA LEU A 312 -2.20 11.83 13.73
C LEU A 312 -3.48 12.22 14.47
N PRO A 313 -3.50 13.24 15.35
CA PRO A 313 -4.76 13.65 16.00
C PRO A 313 -5.84 14.05 15.00
N ASP A 314 -5.46 14.72 13.92
CA ASP A 314 -6.38 15.18 12.89
C ASP A 314 -6.81 14.05 11.93
N LEU A 315 -5.93 13.09 11.68
CA LEU A 315 -6.23 11.87 10.90
C LEU A 315 -7.22 10.97 11.64
N ILE A 316 -7.01 10.77 12.95
CA ILE A 316 -7.95 10.02 13.82
C ILE A 316 -9.32 10.71 13.83
N ASP A 317 -9.36 12.02 14.01
CA ASP A 317 -10.60 12.80 14.03
C ASP A 317 -11.29 12.85 12.65
N ALA A 318 -10.53 12.68 11.56
CA ALA A 318 -11.09 12.51 10.21
C ALA A 318 -11.71 11.12 9.97
N GLY A 319 -11.50 10.16 10.90
CA GLY A 319 -12.14 8.85 10.86
C GLY A 319 -11.24 7.72 10.37
N PHE A 320 -9.92 7.90 10.29
CA PHE A 320 -9.01 6.77 10.04
C PHE A 320 -8.81 5.93 11.31
N GLU A 321 -9.01 4.62 11.21
CA GLU A 321 -8.91 3.66 12.30
C GLU A 321 -7.56 2.92 12.32
N ILE A 322 -6.86 2.91 11.19
CA ILE A 322 -5.61 2.18 11.00
C ILE A 322 -4.59 3.07 10.26
N ILE A 323 -3.35 3.08 10.70
CA ILE A 323 -2.23 3.78 10.06
C ILE A 323 -1.10 2.83 9.67
N ASN A 324 -0.52 3.04 8.49
CA ASN A 324 0.57 2.26 7.89
C ASN A 324 1.53 3.23 7.16
N PRO A 325 2.81 2.95 6.99
CA PRO A 325 3.58 1.76 7.42
C PRO A 325 4.22 1.92 8.80
N VAL A 326 3.99 3.02 9.49
CA VAL A 326 4.54 3.35 10.82
C VAL A 326 6.07 3.43 10.75
N GLN A 327 6.58 4.46 10.08
CA GLN A 327 8.03 4.64 9.86
C GLN A 327 8.75 5.14 11.11
N THR A 328 8.98 4.23 12.06
CA THR A 328 9.55 4.51 13.40
C THR A 328 10.96 5.11 13.40
N LEU A 329 11.61 5.21 12.25
CA LEU A 329 12.92 5.87 12.09
C LEU A 329 12.81 7.33 11.64
N CYS A 330 11.60 7.83 11.41
CA CYS A 330 11.38 9.24 11.11
C CYS A 330 11.27 10.06 12.41
N HIS A 331 11.47 11.36 12.32
CA HIS A 331 11.39 12.28 13.45
C HIS A 331 10.02 12.17 14.14
N ASP A 332 10.00 12.13 15.45
CA ASP A 332 8.81 12.01 16.31
C ASP A 332 7.98 10.73 16.12
N MET A 333 8.48 9.74 15.38
CA MET A 333 7.78 8.48 15.08
C MET A 333 8.30 7.28 15.89
N GLU A 334 9.01 7.51 17.00
CA GLU A 334 9.51 6.43 17.86
C GLU A 334 8.36 5.55 18.36
N ALA A 335 8.58 4.24 18.36
CA ALA A 335 7.54 3.24 18.66
C ALA A 335 6.88 3.48 20.04
N GLU A 336 7.69 3.73 21.05
CA GLU A 336 7.26 4.01 22.43
C GLU A 336 6.37 5.25 22.49
N ARG A 337 6.78 6.33 21.80
CA ARG A 337 6.03 7.57 21.74
C ARG A 337 4.69 7.40 21.04
N LEU A 338 4.69 6.77 19.87
CA LEU A 338 3.46 6.49 19.12
C LEU A 338 2.47 5.66 19.96
N LYS A 339 2.95 4.58 20.61
CA LYS A 339 2.10 3.74 21.47
C LYS A 339 1.56 4.52 22.67
N GLN A 340 2.38 5.35 23.30
CA GLN A 340 1.97 6.19 24.42
C GLN A 340 0.92 7.22 24.02
N ASP A 341 1.15 7.93 22.89
CA ASP A 341 0.32 9.07 22.49
C ASP A 341 -0.99 8.63 21.82
N PHE A 342 -0.97 7.55 21.02
CA PHE A 342 -2.09 7.18 20.15
C PHE A 342 -2.51 5.71 20.22
N GLY A 343 -1.86 4.87 21.01
CA GLY A 343 -2.08 3.42 21.03
C GLY A 343 -3.47 2.97 21.47
N LYS A 344 -4.35 3.88 21.89
CA LYS A 344 -5.76 3.61 22.24
C LYS A 344 -6.73 4.11 21.17
N ASP A 345 -6.27 4.93 20.26
CA ASP A 345 -7.10 5.68 19.34
C ASP A 345 -6.93 5.25 17.88
N ILE A 346 -5.78 4.63 17.53
CA ILE A 346 -5.49 4.17 16.18
C ILE A 346 -4.70 2.84 16.21
N THR A 347 -4.99 1.97 15.26
CA THR A 347 -4.24 0.71 15.07
C THR A 347 -2.98 0.98 14.26
N PHE A 348 -1.84 0.56 14.76
CA PHE A 348 -0.55 0.58 14.06
C PHE A 348 -0.43 -0.69 13.21
N TRP A 349 -0.43 -0.51 11.90
CA TRP A 349 -0.24 -1.59 10.94
C TRP A 349 1.11 -1.42 10.26
N GLY A 350 2.14 -2.04 10.81
CA GLY A 350 3.53 -1.84 10.40
C GLY A 350 4.44 -1.50 11.57
N GLY A 351 5.62 -0.98 11.26
CA GLY A 351 6.61 -0.69 12.30
C GLY A 351 7.27 -1.94 12.91
N GLY A 352 6.95 -3.13 12.40
CA GLY A 352 7.33 -4.41 13.00
C GLY A 352 8.78 -4.82 12.76
N ALA A 353 9.43 -4.32 11.71
CA ALA A 353 10.84 -4.56 11.43
C ALA A 353 11.46 -3.41 10.65
N ASP A 354 12.69 -3.05 10.98
CA ASP A 354 13.44 -1.97 10.34
C ASP A 354 13.99 -2.41 8.98
N THR A 355 13.40 -1.89 7.89
CA THR A 355 13.78 -2.16 6.50
C THR A 355 14.91 -1.26 5.97
N ARG A 356 15.45 -0.33 6.78
CA ARG A 356 16.54 0.57 6.35
C ARG A 356 17.92 0.09 6.79
N SER A 357 18.00 -0.65 7.90
CA SER A 357 19.29 -1.07 8.46
C SER A 357 19.29 -2.50 8.96
N ILE A 358 18.43 -2.87 9.90
CA ILE A 358 18.52 -4.14 10.60
C ILE A 358 18.09 -5.31 9.71
N LEU A 359 16.94 -5.20 9.05
CA LEU A 359 16.44 -6.29 8.21
C LEU A 359 17.37 -6.56 7.01
N ASN A 360 17.98 -5.51 6.43
CA ASN A 360 18.85 -5.62 5.26
C ASN A 360 20.29 -6.04 5.62
N HIS A 361 20.82 -5.53 6.73
CA HIS A 361 22.25 -5.58 7.02
C HIS A 361 22.60 -6.24 8.35
N GLY A 362 21.61 -6.47 9.22
CA GLY A 362 21.79 -7.15 10.49
C GLY A 362 21.96 -8.67 10.32
N THR A 363 22.39 -9.31 11.39
CA THR A 363 22.38 -10.76 11.52
C THR A 363 20.94 -11.25 11.82
N PRO A 364 20.62 -12.53 11.55
CA PRO A 364 19.32 -13.10 11.92
C PRO A 364 18.96 -12.90 13.40
N GLN A 365 19.96 -12.92 14.32
CA GLN A 365 19.69 -12.68 15.73
C GLN A 365 19.33 -11.21 16.02
N GLU A 366 20.01 -10.25 15.41
CA GLU A 366 19.69 -8.83 15.55
C GLU A 366 18.30 -8.51 14.99
N VAL A 367 17.91 -9.18 13.89
CA VAL A 367 16.54 -9.07 13.33
C VAL A 367 15.51 -9.58 14.35
N LYS A 368 15.73 -10.77 14.94
CA LYS A 368 14.83 -11.31 15.96
C LYS A 368 14.71 -10.37 17.16
N ASP A 369 15.81 -9.81 17.62
CA ASP A 369 15.82 -8.92 18.78
C ASP A 369 15.10 -7.60 18.50
N ASP A 370 15.26 -7.03 17.28
CA ASP A 370 14.50 -5.83 16.86
C ASP A 370 13.00 -6.11 16.78
N VAL A 371 12.61 -7.23 16.17
CA VAL A 371 11.19 -7.64 16.04
C VAL A 371 10.54 -7.83 17.41
N ARG A 372 11.18 -8.58 18.32
CA ARG A 372 10.67 -8.80 19.69
C ARG A 372 10.47 -7.48 20.43
N ARG A 373 11.48 -6.60 20.39
CA ARG A 373 11.41 -5.26 21.00
C ARG A 373 10.21 -4.47 20.49
N ARG A 374 9.94 -4.49 19.19
CA ARG A 374 8.81 -3.78 18.57
C ARG A 374 7.47 -4.39 18.97
N ILE A 375 7.38 -5.72 19.01
CA ILE A 375 6.20 -6.43 19.51
C ILE A 375 5.92 -6.09 20.97
N ASP A 376 6.93 -6.09 21.84
CA ASP A 376 6.82 -5.73 23.25
C ASP A 376 6.26 -4.32 23.46
N ILE A 377 6.54 -3.40 22.52
CA ILE A 377 6.03 -2.02 22.57
C ILE A 377 4.60 -1.95 22.04
N PHE A 378 4.36 -2.47 20.84
CA PHE A 378 3.11 -2.23 20.13
C PHE A 378 1.97 -3.19 20.49
N ALA A 379 2.25 -4.47 20.79
CA ALA A 379 1.23 -5.49 20.95
C ALA A 379 0.37 -5.40 22.22
N PRO A 380 0.90 -4.97 23.40
CA PRO A 380 0.10 -4.91 24.61
C PRO A 380 -1.18 -4.09 24.45
N GLY A 381 -2.32 -4.68 24.82
CA GLY A 381 -3.64 -4.03 24.73
C GLY A 381 -4.26 -4.03 23.33
N GLY A 382 -3.65 -4.70 22.35
CA GLY A 382 -4.11 -4.69 20.95
C GLY A 382 -3.72 -3.43 20.19
N GLY A 383 -4.40 -3.13 19.08
CA GLY A 383 -4.07 -1.98 18.24
C GLY A 383 -2.77 -2.15 17.46
N PHE A 384 -2.39 -3.39 17.13
CA PHE A 384 -1.17 -3.68 16.38
C PHE A 384 -1.35 -4.85 15.42
N VAL A 385 -0.90 -4.65 14.17
CA VAL A 385 -0.75 -5.70 13.15
C VAL A 385 0.69 -5.65 12.63
N PHE A 386 1.37 -6.78 12.72
CA PHE A 386 2.76 -6.87 12.29
C PHE A 386 2.87 -6.86 10.77
N ASN A 387 3.62 -5.95 10.23
CA ASN A 387 4.35 -6.04 8.97
C ASN A 387 5.62 -5.17 9.07
N THR A 388 6.49 -5.27 8.09
CA THR A 388 7.71 -4.45 7.99
C THR A 388 7.39 -2.96 7.89
N ILE A 389 8.39 -2.12 8.16
CA ILE A 389 8.32 -0.70 7.82
C ILE A 389 8.46 -0.58 6.30
N HIS A 390 7.33 -0.58 5.59
CA HIS A 390 7.26 -0.65 4.14
C HIS A 390 7.64 -2.05 3.58
N ASN A 391 7.62 -2.22 2.25
CA ASN A 391 7.87 -3.50 1.60
C ASN A 391 9.30 -4.04 1.79
N ILE A 392 9.44 -5.36 1.68
CA ILE A 392 10.73 -6.06 1.76
C ILE A 392 11.45 -5.90 0.42
N LEU A 393 12.60 -5.22 0.41
CA LEU A 393 13.37 -4.93 -0.80
C LEU A 393 14.22 -6.13 -1.26
N GLY A 394 14.72 -6.03 -2.50
CA GLY A 394 15.45 -7.12 -3.16
C GLY A 394 16.82 -7.48 -2.56
N ASP A 395 17.38 -6.60 -1.75
CA ASP A 395 18.67 -6.75 -1.05
C ASP A 395 18.55 -7.41 0.33
N VAL A 396 17.32 -7.66 0.81
CA VAL A 396 17.11 -8.32 2.11
C VAL A 396 17.51 -9.80 2.03
N PRO A 397 18.43 -10.27 2.90
CA PRO A 397 18.82 -11.68 2.96
C PRO A 397 17.63 -12.57 3.33
N PRO A 398 17.43 -13.71 2.66
CA PRO A 398 16.29 -14.59 2.94
C PRO A 398 16.31 -15.18 4.36
N GLU A 399 17.48 -15.41 4.95
CA GLU A 399 17.64 -15.83 6.35
C GLU A 399 17.14 -14.77 7.33
N ASN A 400 17.23 -13.49 7.00
CA ASN A 400 16.70 -12.41 7.81
C ASN A 400 15.16 -12.32 7.70
N ILE A 401 14.60 -12.61 6.52
CA ILE A 401 13.14 -12.72 6.35
C ILE A 401 12.60 -13.88 7.18
N GLU A 402 13.25 -15.04 7.15
CA GLU A 402 12.88 -16.21 7.97
C GLU A 402 12.96 -15.87 9.46
N ALA A 403 14.10 -15.31 9.91
CA ALA A 403 14.29 -14.90 11.30
C ALA A 403 13.25 -13.90 11.80
N MET A 404 12.85 -12.96 10.96
CA MET A 404 11.79 -12.00 11.26
C MET A 404 10.46 -12.70 11.57
N TYR A 405 10.00 -13.60 10.70
CA TYR A 405 8.72 -14.31 10.90
C TYR A 405 8.79 -15.35 12.04
N GLU A 406 9.95 -15.97 12.27
CA GLU A 406 10.16 -16.83 13.44
C GLU A 406 9.96 -16.04 14.75
N ALA A 407 10.53 -14.83 14.84
CA ALA A 407 10.40 -14.00 16.04
C ALA A 407 8.96 -13.54 16.29
N VAL A 408 8.15 -13.33 15.23
CA VAL A 408 6.72 -13.00 15.41
C VAL A 408 5.91 -14.21 15.87
N ALA A 409 6.36 -15.43 15.56
CA ALA A 409 5.65 -16.66 15.90
C ALA A 409 5.92 -17.16 17.33
N GLU A 410 6.94 -16.62 18.02
CA GLU A 410 7.29 -16.90 19.43
C GLU A 410 6.30 -16.27 20.40
#